data_c9db7452f5ca7db2fbff050dfed28348
#
_entry.id   c9db7452f5ca7db2fbff050dfed28348
#
_cell.length_a   1.000
_cell.length_b   1.000
_cell.length_c   1.000
_cell.angle_alpha   90.00
_cell.angle_beta   90.00
_cell.angle_gamma   90.00
#
_symmetry.space_group_name_H-M   'P 1'
#
loop_
_entity.id
_entity.type
_entity.pdbx_description
1 polymer ?
#
loop_
_entity_poly.entity_id
_entity_poly.type
_entity_poly.pdbx_seq_one_letter_code
_entity_poly.pdbx_strand_id
1 'polypeptide(L)'
;MEEALSVQESLGFPCIIRPSFTLGGSGGWVAYNIQEFKEICEKGLDLSPTTELLIDESLLGWKEYELEVVRDKNDNCIIICSIENLDPMGVHTGDSITVAPAQTLTDKEYQILRDQSFKILREIGVETGGSNVQFGINPENGRVVVIEMNPRVSRSSALASKATGFPIAKVAALLSFGFTSDELQNDSTKG
;
A
#
# COMPACT_ATOMS: atom_id res chain seq x y z
N MET A 1 -10.83 -12.33 24.59
CA MET A 1 -11.65 -11.12 24.84
C MET A 1 -10.91 -10.06 25.68
N GLU A 2 -10.33 -10.36 26.82
CA GLU A 2 -9.59 -9.36 27.64
C GLU A 2 -8.44 -8.72 26.86
N GLU A 3 -7.65 -9.53 26.18
CA GLU A 3 -6.57 -9.05 25.32
C GLU A 3 -7.08 -8.15 24.18
N ALA A 4 -8.18 -8.53 23.53
CA ALA A 4 -8.81 -7.74 22.48
C ALA A 4 -9.27 -6.36 22.99
N LEU A 5 -9.82 -6.28 24.18
CA LEU A 5 -10.23 -5.03 24.82
C LEU A 5 -9.02 -4.13 25.13
N SER A 6 -7.92 -4.71 25.60
CA SER A 6 -6.68 -3.95 25.86
C SER A 6 -6.08 -3.39 24.57
N VAL A 7 -6.13 -4.15 23.47
CA VAL A 7 -5.69 -3.66 22.14
C VAL A 7 -6.59 -2.53 21.67
N GLN A 8 -7.91 -2.68 21.77
CA GLN A 8 -8.86 -1.65 21.37
C GLN A 8 -8.69 -0.33 22.14
N GLU A 9 -8.41 -0.37 23.44
CA GLU A 9 -8.13 0.83 24.23
C GLU A 9 -6.95 1.63 23.69
N SER A 10 -5.95 0.96 23.13
CA SER A 10 -4.79 1.60 22.52
C SER A 10 -5.03 2.15 21.11
N LEU A 11 -5.92 1.51 20.35
CA LEU A 11 -6.22 1.86 18.94
C LEU A 11 -7.33 2.91 18.82
N GLY A 12 -8.31 2.89 19.73
CA GLY A 12 -9.52 3.71 19.65
C GLY A 12 -10.55 3.16 18.65
N PHE A 13 -11.50 4.01 18.26
CA PHE A 13 -12.52 3.70 17.26
C PHE A 13 -12.47 4.71 16.10
N PRO A 14 -12.89 4.30 14.87
CA PRO A 14 -13.25 2.93 14.48
C PRO A 14 -12.04 2.01 14.38
N CYS A 15 -12.25 0.69 14.59
CA CYS A 15 -11.24 -0.32 14.36
C CYS A 15 -11.78 -1.46 13.49
N ILE A 16 -10.86 -2.15 12.80
CA ILE A 16 -11.17 -3.27 11.92
C ILE A 16 -10.79 -4.56 12.63
N ILE A 17 -11.69 -5.54 12.59
CA ILE A 17 -11.50 -6.85 13.24
C ILE A 17 -11.58 -7.90 12.15
N ARG A 18 -10.58 -8.77 12.07
CA ARG A 18 -10.52 -9.89 11.12
C ARG A 18 -10.16 -11.17 11.83
N PRO A 19 -10.95 -12.25 11.68
CA PRO A 19 -10.53 -13.57 12.16
C PRO A 19 -9.30 -14.04 11.40
N SER A 20 -8.34 -14.66 12.12
CA SER A 20 -7.17 -15.25 11.50
C SER A 20 -7.57 -16.47 10.65
N PHE A 21 -6.88 -16.65 9.51
CA PHE A 21 -7.04 -17.80 8.60
C PHE A 21 -8.44 -17.99 7.99
N THR A 22 -9.20 -16.91 7.83
CA THR A 22 -10.43 -16.95 7.03
C THR A 22 -10.13 -16.66 5.56
N LEU A 23 -10.82 -17.36 4.66
CA LEU A 23 -10.66 -17.23 3.21
C LEU A 23 -11.71 -16.27 2.61
N GLY A 24 -11.28 -15.46 1.63
CA GLY A 24 -12.17 -14.91 0.62
C GLY A 24 -13.17 -13.85 1.09
N GLY A 25 -12.72 -12.82 1.82
CA GLY A 25 -13.55 -11.63 2.10
C GLY A 25 -14.68 -11.86 3.12
N SER A 26 -14.78 -13.04 3.70
CA SER A 26 -15.69 -13.32 4.81
C SER A 26 -15.02 -12.99 6.13
N GLY A 27 -15.59 -12.05 6.90
CA GLY A 27 -15.23 -11.87 8.29
C GLY A 27 -14.37 -10.64 8.61
N GLY A 28 -14.24 -9.67 7.71
CA GLY A 28 -13.71 -8.36 8.07
C GLY A 28 -14.84 -7.42 8.46
N TRP A 29 -14.83 -6.91 9.69
CA TRP A 29 -15.85 -5.98 10.20
C TRP A 29 -15.23 -4.73 10.77
N VAL A 30 -15.97 -3.63 10.71
CA VAL A 30 -15.63 -2.36 11.35
C VAL A 30 -16.47 -2.19 12.60
N ALA A 31 -15.84 -1.93 13.71
CA ALA A 31 -16.51 -1.58 14.96
C ALA A 31 -16.37 -0.07 15.21
N TYR A 32 -17.48 0.60 15.46
CA TYR A 32 -17.55 2.03 15.75
C TYR A 32 -17.72 2.34 17.23
N ASN A 33 -18.05 1.33 18.03
CA ASN A 33 -18.25 1.46 19.47
C ASN A 33 -17.95 0.13 20.18
N ILE A 34 -17.87 0.21 21.50
CA ILE A 34 -17.48 -0.92 22.35
C ILE A 34 -18.47 -2.09 22.29
N GLN A 35 -19.77 -1.80 22.08
CA GLN A 35 -20.78 -2.84 22.00
C GLN A 35 -20.60 -3.67 20.72
N GLU A 36 -20.51 -2.99 19.58
CA GLU A 36 -20.22 -3.63 18.28
C GLU A 36 -18.90 -4.40 18.33
N PHE A 37 -17.87 -3.82 18.94
CA PHE A 37 -16.57 -4.45 19.08
C PHE A 37 -16.66 -5.82 19.77
N LYS A 38 -17.35 -5.89 20.91
CA LYS A 38 -17.52 -7.14 21.66
C LYS A 38 -18.24 -8.20 20.86
N GLU A 39 -19.36 -7.82 20.22
CA GLU A 39 -20.17 -8.73 19.40
C GLU A 39 -19.38 -9.28 18.20
N ILE A 40 -18.59 -8.41 17.55
CA ILE A 40 -17.75 -8.79 16.41
C ILE A 40 -16.61 -9.70 16.86
N CYS A 41 -15.93 -9.38 17.97
CA CYS A 41 -14.85 -10.20 18.50
C CYS A 41 -15.33 -11.60 18.89
N GLU A 42 -16.48 -11.73 19.54
CA GLU A 42 -17.07 -13.02 19.88
C GLU A 42 -17.31 -13.88 18.63
N LYS A 43 -17.99 -13.30 17.63
CA LYS A 43 -18.24 -13.99 16.35
C LYS A 43 -16.93 -14.34 15.62
N GLY A 44 -15.96 -13.43 15.64
CA GLY A 44 -14.68 -13.61 14.97
C GLY A 44 -13.83 -14.72 15.60
N LEU A 45 -13.81 -14.82 16.93
CA LEU A 45 -13.14 -15.89 17.65
C LEU A 45 -13.75 -17.26 17.35
N ASP A 46 -15.07 -17.33 17.22
CA ASP A 46 -15.78 -18.56 16.87
C ASP A 46 -15.52 -18.99 15.41
N LEU A 47 -15.33 -18.02 14.51
CA LEU A 47 -15.05 -18.29 13.10
C LEU A 47 -13.59 -18.61 12.82
N SER A 48 -12.67 -18.15 13.66
CA SER A 48 -11.24 -18.41 13.48
C SER A 48 -10.88 -19.83 13.87
N PRO A 49 -10.26 -20.63 12.99
CA PRO A 49 -9.80 -21.98 13.31
C PRO A 49 -8.77 -22.04 14.45
N THR A 50 -8.07 -20.94 14.69
CA THR A 50 -7.03 -20.79 15.72
C THR A 50 -7.49 -19.96 16.91
N THR A 51 -8.77 -19.51 16.93
CA THR A 51 -9.32 -18.64 17.97
C THR A 51 -8.51 -17.32 18.11
N GLU A 52 -8.05 -16.78 16.98
CA GLU A 52 -7.25 -15.57 16.91
C GLU A 52 -7.93 -14.50 16.07
N LEU A 53 -7.76 -13.25 16.46
CA LEU A 53 -8.23 -12.06 15.74
C LEU A 53 -7.05 -11.15 15.41
N LEU A 54 -7.12 -10.53 14.25
CA LEU A 54 -6.33 -9.36 13.92
C LEU A 54 -7.20 -8.13 14.13
N ILE A 55 -6.71 -7.18 14.92
CA ILE A 55 -7.41 -5.93 15.22
C ILE A 55 -6.52 -4.79 14.75
N ASP A 56 -7.01 -4.03 13.78
CA ASP A 56 -6.29 -2.93 13.15
C ASP A 56 -7.01 -1.60 13.41
N GLU A 57 -6.22 -0.51 13.46
CA GLU A 57 -6.74 0.84 13.34
C GLU A 57 -7.46 0.99 12.00
N SER A 58 -8.63 1.61 12.00
CA SER A 58 -9.36 1.89 10.76
C SER A 58 -8.79 3.12 10.06
N LEU A 59 -8.49 2.97 8.78
CA LEU A 59 -8.05 4.05 7.91
C LEU A 59 -9.17 4.54 6.97
N LEU A 60 -10.43 4.24 7.30
CA LEU A 60 -11.57 4.71 6.53
C LEU A 60 -11.55 6.23 6.37
N GLY A 61 -11.75 6.70 5.15
CA GLY A 61 -11.74 8.14 4.84
C GLY A 61 -10.35 8.75 4.63
N TRP A 62 -9.26 7.99 4.83
CA TRP A 62 -7.92 8.47 4.53
C TRP A 62 -7.67 8.54 3.03
N LYS A 63 -6.74 9.38 2.62
CA LYS A 63 -6.27 9.44 1.24
C LYS A 63 -5.38 8.25 0.93
N GLU A 64 -5.55 7.68 -0.26
CA GLU A 64 -4.75 6.53 -0.73
C GLU A 64 -3.83 6.92 -1.87
N TYR A 65 -2.54 6.60 -1.71
CA TYR A 65 -1.50 6.83 -2.72
C TYR A 65 -0.68 5.58 -2.94
N GLU A 66 -0.18 5.47 -4.16
CA GLU A 66 0.75 4.40 -4.54
C GLU A 66 1.98 5.00 -5.21
N LEU A 67 3.14 4.40 -4.99
CA LEU A 67 4.35 4.71 -5.72
C LEU A 67 4.82 3.50 -6.51
N GLU A 68 5.00 3.68 -7.82
CA GLU A 68 5.65 2.72 -8.68
C GLU A 68 7.16 2.95 -8.64
N VAL A 69 7.88 1.93 -8.17
CA VAL A 69 9.31 2.02 -7.88
C VAL A 69 10.07 0.97 -8.70
N VAL A 70 11.22 1.33 -9.22
CA VAL A 70 12.18 0.38 -9.80
C VAL A 70 13.49 0.46 -9.04
N ARG A 71 14.11 -0.69 -8.81
CA ARG A 71 15.42 -0.81 -8.18
C ARG A 71 16.30 -1.77 -8.95
N ASP A 72 17.59 -1.44 -9.10
CA ASP A 72 18.58 -2.33 -9.70
C ASP A 72 19.57 -2.89 -8.66
N LYS A 73 20.42 -3.82 -9.09
CA LYS A 73 21.43 -4.48 -8.25
C LYS A 73 22.48 -3.54 -7.67
N ASN A 74 22.65 -2.33 -8.23
CA ASN A 74 23.56 -1.31 -7.75
C ASN A 74 22.90 -0.33 -6.76
N ASP A 75 21.67 -0.67 -6.29
CA ASP A 75 20.86 0.17 -5.41
C ASP A 75 20.39 1.50 -6.05
N ASN A 76 20.41 1.60 -7.37
CA ASN A 76 19.73 2.70 -8.04
C ASN A 76 18.22 2.51 -7.89
N CYS A 77 17.60 3.40 -7.15
CA CYS A 77 16.17 3.33 -6.80
C CYS A 77 15.45 4.57 -7.33
N ILE A 78 14.41 4.36 -8.14
CA ILE A 78 13.72 5.43 -8.86
C ILE A 78 12.23 5.30 -8.66
N ILE A 79 11.54 6.41 -8.31
CA ILE A 79 10.10 6.50 -8.41
C ILE A 79 9.75 6.84 -9.86
N ILE A 80 9.00 5.96 -10.50
CA ILE A 80 8.56 6.17 -11.88
C ILE A 80 7.34 7.06 -11.92
N CYS A 81 6.39 6.81 -11.02
CA CYS A 81 5.14 7.56 -10.96
C CYS A 81 4.53 7.48 -9.57
N SER A 82 3.90 8.58 -9.15
CA SER A 82 2.95 8.58 -8.04
C SER A 82 1.54 8.38 -8.60
N ILE A 83 0.73 7.64 -7.87
CA ILE A 83 -0.65 7.32 -8.24
C ILE A 83 -1.54 7.69 -7.07
N GLU A 84 -2.72 8.19 -7.37
CA GLU A 84 -3.74 8.56 -6.39
C GLU A 84 -5.05 7.84 -6.70
N ASN A 85 -5.64 7.23 -5.68
CA ASN A 85 -7.02 6.82 -5.70
C ASN A 85 -7.86 7.98 -5.17
N LEU A 86 -8.72 8.58 -6.03
CA LEU A 86 -9.50 9.77 -5.69
C LEU A 86 -10.58 9.49 -4.65
N ASP A 87 -11.10 8.27 -4.64
CA ASP A 87 -12.02 7.83 -3.61
C ASP A 87 -11.26 7.55 -2.31
N PRO A 88 -11.83 7.93 -1.16
CA PRO A 88 -11.18 7.70 0.12
C PRO A 88 -11.07 6.20 0.44
N MET A 89 -10.13 5.84 1.31
CA MET A 89 -9.99 4.47 1.80
C MET A 89 -11.30 3.95 2.37
N GLY A 90 -11.65 2.71 2.02
CA GLY A 90 -12.96 2.10 2.25
C GLY A 90 -13.71 1.78 0.96
N VAL A 91 -13.43 2.51 -0.11
CA VAL A 91 -13.82 2.12 -1.48
C VAL A 91 -12.75 1.15 -1.99
N HIS A 92 -13.17 0.02 -2.56
CA HIS A 92 -12.22 -0.95 -3.09
C HIS A 92 -11.41 -0.34 -4.24
N THR A 93 -10.08 -0.52 -4.22
CA THR A 93 -9.15 0.06 -5.23
C THR A 93 -9.57 -0.22 -6.68
N GLY A 94 -10.20 -1.38 -6.94
CA GLY A 94 -10.73 -1.75 -8.26
C GLY A 94 -11.95 -0.96 -8.72
N ASP A 95 -12.63 -0.29 -7.79
CA ASP A 95 -13.86 0.49 -8.02
C ASP A 95 -13.59 2.00 -7.89
N SER A 96 -12.38 2.38 -7.48
CA SER A 96 -11.96 3.77 -7.32
C SER A 96 -11.47 4.39 -8.64
N ILE A 97 -11.65 5.70 -8.76
CA ILE A 97 -11.03 6.48 -9.84
C ILE A 97 -9.55 6.65 -9.52
N THR A 98 -8.71 6.07 -10.37
CA THR A 98 -7.26 6.10 -10.20
C THR A 98 -6.63 7.08 -11.19
N VAL A 99 -5.80 8.01 -10.73
CA VAL A 99 -5.09 8.99 -11.54
C VAL A 99 -3.56 8.88 -11.38
N ALA A 100 -2.86 9.09 -12.47
CA ALA A 100 -1.39 9.11 -12.52
C ALA A 100 -0.92 10.28 -13.39
N PRO A 101 -0.04 11.16 -12.91
CA PRO A 101 0.49 11.21 -11.54
C PRO A 101 -0.54 11.68 -10.51
N ALA A 102 -0.26 11.47 -9.22
CA ALA A 102 -1.08 11.98 -8.11
C ALA A 102 -1.28 13.50 -8.22
N GLN A 103 -2.51 13.96 -7.95
CA GLN A 103 -2.92 15.35 -8.18
C GLN A 103 -2.95 16.18 -6.88
N THR A 104 -3.20 15.54 -5.73
CA THR A 104 -3.36 16.24 -4.45
C THR A 104 -2.22 16.02 -3.47
N LEU A 105 -1.18 15.30 -3.89
CA LEU A 105 0.01 15.04 -3.10
C LEU A 105 0.91 16.28 -3.10
N THR A 106 1.21 16.81 -1.93
CA THR A 106 2.16 17.92 -1.79
C THR A 106 3.60 17.41 -2.02
N ASP A 107 4.51 18.32 -2.40
CA ASP A 107 5.92 17.95 -2.57
C ASP A 107 6.54 17.37 -1.29
N LYS A 108 6.21 17.94 -0.14
CA LYS A 108 6.68 17.42 1.15
C LYS A 108 6.20 15.99 1.42
N GLU A 109 4.93 15.71 1.19
CA GLU A 109 4.37 14.38 1.32
C GLU A 109 5.02 13.42 0.32
N TYR A 110 5.15 13.82 -0.94
CA TYR A 110 5.82 13.03 -1.96
C TYR A 110 7.25 12.63 -1.55
N GLN A 111 8.04 13.56 -1.02
CA GLN A 111 9.40 13.27 -0.55
C GLN A 111 9.40 12.26 0.60
N ILE A 112 8.45 12.36 1.52
CA ILE A 112 8.28 11.39 2.62
C ILE A 112 7.96 10.01 2.05
N LEU A 113 6.97 9.91 1.16
CA LEU A 113 6.58 8.62 0.57
C LEU A 113 7.71 7.99 -0.24
N ARG A 114 8.46 8.81 -1.00
CA ARG A 114 9.64 8.36 -1.75
C ARG A 114 10.69 7.76 -0.83
N ASP A 115 11.08 8.49 0.20
CA ASP A 115 12.14 8.06 1.12
C ASP A 115 11.72 6.80 1.90
N GLN A 116 10.45 6.70 2.28
CA GLN A 116 9.87 5.51 2.88
C GLN A 116 9.90 4.32 1.92
N SER A 117 9.49 4.51 0.68
CA SER A 117 9.51 3.46 -0.34
C SER A 117 10.91 2.87 -0.52
N PHE A 118 11.93 3.70 -0.62
CA PHE A 118 13.32 3.24 -0.75
C PHE A 118 13.80 2.46 0.47
N LYS A 119 13.44 2.90 1.68
CA LYS A 119 13.74 2.17 2.91
C LYS A 119 13.07 0.81 2.95
N ILE A 120 11.79 0.75 2.59
CA ILE A 120 11.00 -0.49 2.57
C ILE A 120 11.61 -1.50 1.60
N LEU A 121 11.93 -1.09 0.36
CA LEU A 121 12.52 -2.00 -0.62
C LEU A 121 13.86 -2.57 -0.16
N ARG A 122 14.68 -1.75 0.50
CA ARG A 122 15.97 -2.18 1.06
C ARG A 122 15.80 -3.12 2.23
N GLU A 123 14.90 -2.81 3.16
CA GLU A 123 14.66 -3.61 4.38
C GLU A 123 14.08 -5.00 4.04
N ILE A 124 13.16 -5.05 3.09
CA ILE A 124 12.58 -6.32 2.62
C ILE A 124 13.58 -7.13 1.77
N GLY A 125 14.60 -6.46 1.22
CA GLY A 125 15.60 -7.11 0.40
C GLY A 125 15.18 -7.30 -1.06
N VAL A 126 14.32 -6.41 -1.60
CA VAL A 126 14.02 -6.38 -3.04
C VAL A 126 15.22 -5.81 -3.77
N GLU A 127 16.05 -6.68 -4.32
CA GLU A 127 17.31 -6.28 -4.94
C GLU A 127 17.12 -5.71 -6.35
N THR A 128 16.18 -6.26 -7.12
CA THR A 128 15.98 -5.85 -8.52
C THR A 128 14.53 -5.92 -8.93
N GLY A 129 14.16 -5.06 -9.87
CA GLY A 129 12.86 -5.09 -10.52
C GLY A 129 11.91 -3.97 -10.15
N GLY A 130 10.63 -4.18 -10.41
CA GLY A 130 9.56 -3.23 -10.13
C GLY A 130 8.81 -3.60 -8.85
N SER A 131 8.41 -2.59 -8.11
CA SER A 131 7.60 -2.72 -6.89
C SER A 131 6.55 -1.63 -6.82
N ASN A 132 5.45 -1.94 -6.15
CA ASN A 132 4.38 -1.00 -5.86
C ASN A 132 4.26 -0.86 -4.33
N VAL A 133 4.33 0.36 -3.83
CA VAL A 133 4.19 0.66 -2.39
C VAL A 133 2.95 1.50 -2.18
N GLN A 134 2.05 1.05 -1.31
CA GLN A 134 0.78 1.71 -1.02
C GLN A 134 0.81 2.39 0.34
N PHE A 135 0.27 3.60 0.38
CA PHE A 135 0.26 4.47 1.54
C PHE A 135 -1.12 5.04 1.82
N GLY A 136 -1.45 5.16 3.11
CA GLY A 136 -2.55 5.97 3.59
C GLY A 136 -2.03 7.27 4.20
N ILE A 137 -2.67 8.39 3.89
CA ILE A 137 -2.38 9.69 4.52
C ILE A 137 -3.63 10.21 5.20
N ASN A 138 -3.53 10.46 6.50
CA ASN A 138 -4.61 11.08 7.26
C ASN A 138 -4.83 12.52 6.76
N PRO A 139 -6.03 12.85 6.25
CA PRO A 139 -6.30 14.19 5.70
C PRO A 139 -6.32 15.29 6.77
N GLU A 140 -6.48 14.95 8.05
CA GLU A 140 -6.58 15.92 9.13
C GLU A 140 -5.21 16.34 9.68
N ASN A 141 -4.28 15.38 9.82
CA ASN A 141 -3.00 15.62 10.50
C ASN A 141 -1.77 15.26 9.70
N GLY A 142 -1.94 14.69 8.49
CA GLY A 142 -0.85 14.30 7.60
C GLY A 142 -0.07 13.06 8.04
N ARG A 143 -0.57 12.27 9.01
CA ARG A 143 0.05 11.01 9.42
C ARG A 143 0.08 10.05 8.24
N VAL A 144 1.24 9.46 7.99
CA VAL A 144 1.47 8.49 6.92
C VAL A 144 1.51 7.08 7.50
N VAL A 145 0.83 6.16 6.85
CA VAL A 145 0.86 4.72 7.14
C VAL A 145 1.18 3.96 5.87
N VAL A 146 2.06 2.97 5.96
CA VAL A 146 2.30 2.01 4.89
C VAL A 146 1.22 0.94 4.94
N ILE A 147 0.52 0.74 3.84
CA ILE A 147 -0.53 -0.29 3.75
C ILE A 147 0.09 -1.62 3.37
N GLU A 148 0.78 -1.64 2.24
CA GLU A 148 1.49 -2.83 1.76
C GLU A 148 2.58 -2.46 0.75
N MET A 149 3.48 -3.41 0.52
CA MET A 149 4.42 -3.37 -0.59
C MET A 149 4.30 -4.67 -1.40
N ASN A 150 4.17 -4.51 -2.70
CA ASN A 150 4.08 -5.60 -3.65
C ASN A 150 5.36 -5.67 -4.47
N PRO A 151 6.24 -6.69 -4.31
CA PRO A 151 7.51 -6.80 -5.03
C PRO A 151 7.30 -7.34 -6.46
N ARG A 152 6.46 -6.68 -7.20
CA ARG A 152 6.07 -7.02 -8.56
C ARG A 152 5.49 -5.81 -9.28
N VAL A 153 5.44 -5.85 -10.60
CA VAL A 153 4.61 -4.93 -11.39
C VAL A 153 3.13 -5.19 -11.07
N SER A 154 2.34 -4.14 -11.07
CA SER A 154 0.92 -4.13 -10.69
C SER A 154 0.03 -3.69 -11.86
N ARG A 155 -1.28 -3.66 -11.65
CA ARG A 155 -2.22 -3.06 -12.60
C ARG A 155 -1.96 -1.57 -12.78
N SER A 156 -1.64 -0.88 -11.69
CA SER A 156 -1.28 0.53 -11.68
C SER A 156 0.04 0.82 -12.42
N SER A 157 0.97 -0.15 -12.51
CA SER A 157 2.18 -0.02 -13.34
C SER A 157 1.86 0.18 -14.83
N ALA A 158 0.78 -0.41 -15.33
CA ALA A 158 0.33 -0.19 -16.70
C ALA A 158 -0.18 1.23 -16.92
N LEU A 159 -0.96 1.77 -15.97
CA LEU A 159 -1.41 3.16 -15.97
C LEU A 159 -0.22 4.11 -15.89
N ALA A 160 0.69 3.89 -14.94
CA ALA A 160 1.90 4.68 -14.77
C ALA A 160 2.77 4.68 -16.02
N SER A 161 2.97 3.51 -16.65
CA SER A 161 3.73 3.40 -17.90
C SER A 161 3.09 4.22 -19.02
N LYS A 162 1.77 4.22 -19.11
CA LYS A 162 1.06 5.01 -20.12
C LYS A 162 1.13 6.51 -19.82
N ALA A 163 1.05 6.91 -18.56
CA ALA A 163 1.09 8.31 -18.13
C ALA A 163 2.48 8.94 -18.33
N THR A 164 3.54 8.16 -18.07
CA THR A 164 4.92 8.66 -18.09
C THR A 164 5.68 8.36 -19.38
N GLY A 165 5.18 7.44 -20.20
CA GLY A 165 5.94 6.88 -21.32
C GLY A 165 7.06 5.90 -20.91
N PHE A 166 7.26 5.67 -19.60
CA PHE A 166 8.29 4.77 -19.10
C PHE A 166 7.82 3.31 -19.09
N PRO A 167 8.48 2.38 -19.81
CA PRO A 167 8.02 1.00 -19.96
C PRO A 167 8.36 0.16 -18.72
N ILE A 168 7.66 0.33 -17.60
CA ILE A 168 7.97 -0.27 -16.30
C ILE A 168 8.17 -1.78 -16.38
N ALA A 169 7.26 -2.51 -17.02
CA ALA A 169 7.34 -3.97 -17.09
C ALA A 169 8.59 -4.45 -17.86
N LYS A 170 8.92 -3.80 -18.98
CA LYS A 170 10.13 -4.11 -19.75
C LYS A 170 11.39 -3.84 -18.93
N VAL A 171 11.47 -2.68 -18.29
CA VAL A 171 12.62 -2.29 -17.46
C VAL A 171 12.75 -3.24 -16.28
N ALA A 172 11.67 -3.49 -15.54
CA ALA A 172 11.68 -4.42 -14.41
C ALA A 172 12.18 -5.83 -14.81
N ALA A 173 11.75 -6.34 -15.97
CA ALA A 173 12.23 -7.62 -16.50
C ALA A 173 13.74 -7.58 -16.78
N LEU A 174 14.24 -6.54 -17.45
CA LEU A 174 15.68 -6.41 -17.74
C LEU A 174 16.52 -6.30 -16.48
N LEU A 175 16.07 -5.52 -15.48
CA LEU A 175 16.74 -5.43 -14.18
C LEU A 175 16.82 -6.81 -13.49
N SER A 176 15.74 -7.62 -13.58
CA SER A 176 15.72 -8.97 -13.02
C SER A 176 16.69 -9.92 -13.73
N PHE A 177 17.07 -9.65 -14.98
CA PHE A 177 18.14 -10.34 -15.70
C PHE A 177 19.55 -9.84 -15.37
N GLY A 178 19.66 -8.85 -14.47
CA GLY A 178 20.93 -8.35 -13.98
C GLY A 178 21.48 -7.12 -14.72
N PHE A 179 20.70 -6.50 -15.62
CA PHE A 179 21.04 -5.17 -16.13
C PHE A 179 20.94 -4.13 -15.02
N THR A 180 21.69 -3.04 -15.17
CA THR A 180 21.59 -1.86 -14.29
C THR A 180 20.82 -0.74 -14.98
N SER A 181 20.32 0.20 -14.21
CA SER A 181 19.58 1.35 -14.76
C SER A 181 20.41 2.15 -15.76
N ASP A 182 21.74 2.24 -15.55
CA ASP A 182 22.68 2.96 -16.43
C ASP A 182 22.89 2.25 -17.77
N GLU A 183 22.68 0.94 -17.84
CA GLU A 183 22.81 0.14 -19.06
C GLU A 183 21.54 0.17 -19.91
N LEU A 184 20.42 0.63 -19.35
CA LEU A 184 19.13 0.65 -20.02
C LEU A 184 18.91 1.97 -20.73
N GLN A 185 18.83 1.90 -22.06
CA GLN A 185 18.39 3.07 -22.85
C GLN A 185 16.87 3.22 -22.70
N ASN A 186 16.44 4.40 -22.32
CA ASN A 186 15.04 4.77 -22.28
C ASN A 186 14.73 5.78 -23.39
N ASP A 187 13.77 5.44 -24.23
CA ASP A 187 13.37 6.30 -25.35
C ASP A 187 12.77 7.64 -24.89
N SER A 188 12.27 7.71 -23.64
CA SER A 188 11.77 8.94 -23.03
C SER A 188 12.88 9.93 -22.65
N THR A 189 14.13 9.49 -22.59
CA THR A 189 15.30 10.32 -22.24
C THR A 189 16.18 10.67 -23.41
N LYS A 190 15.84 10.18 -24.61
CA LYS A 190 16.48 10.61 -25.86
C LYS A 190 15.90 11.97 -26.24
N GLY A 191 16.56 13.04 -25.80
CA GLY A 191 16.35 14.41 -26.30
C GLY A 191 16.83 14.57 -27.71
#